data_c5fa643afd0fc88428af362f678a9821
#
_entry.id   c5fa643afd0fc88428af362f678a9821
#
_cell.length_a   1.000
_cell.length_b   1.000
_cell.length_c   1.000
_cell.angle_alpha   90.00
_cell.angle_beta   90.00
_cell.angle_gamma   90.00
#
_symmetry.space_group_name_H-M   'P 1'
#
loop_
_entity.id
_entity.type
_entity.pdbx_description
1 polymer ?
#
loop_
_entity_poly.entity_id
_entity_poly.type
_entity_poly.pdbx_seq_one_letter_code
_entity_poly.pdbx_strand_id
1 'polypeptide(L)'
;TYCGQNIGANEVHRISLGIRSAIKIMLIYFLFTLVIILPFADYLMQIFVDPSETEIIADAALFMRIANYFYPVLGILTILRYSIQGLGYSNLSMLSGVAEMIARCGVSIWLVPALGFLGVCYGDPVAWICADLFLIPAMIMLYQHLKKRNAYMLNQSGKLQSN
;
A
#
# COMPACT_ATOMS: atom_id res chain seq x y z
N THR A 1 -14.77 1.82 1.59
CA THR A 1 -16.12 1.99 2.18
C THR A 1 -16.07 2.89 3.42
N TYR A 2 -15.25 2.59 4.44
CA TYR A 2 -15.17 3.38 5.67
C TYR A 2 -14.88 4.87 5.42
N CYS A 3 -13.89 5.20 4.57
CA CYS A 3 -13.57 6.59 4.23
C CYS A 3 -14.74 7.28 3.52
N GLY A 4 -15.41 6.61 2.59
CA GLY A 4 -16.58 7.16 1.89
C GLY A 4 -17.76 7.46 2.83
N GLN A 5 -18.04 6.57 3.77
CA GLN A 5 -19.10 6.78 4.76
C GLN A 5 -18.79 7.96 5.69
N ASN A 6 -17.54 8.05 6.20
CA ASN A 6 -17.18 9.11 7.12
C ASN A 6 -17.07 10.49 6.44
N ILE A 7 -16.68 10.57 5.16
CA ILE A 7 -16.73 11.84 4.43
C ILE A 7 -18.17 12.26 4.17
N GLY A 8 -19.08 11.33 3.85
CA GLY A 8 -20.51 11.60 3.70
C GLY A 8 -21.18 12.08 4.99
N ALA A 9 -20.74 11.55 6.14
CA ALA A 9 -21.19 11.98 7.46
C ALA A 9 -20.50 13.27 7.97
N ASN A 10 -19.60 13.87 7.20
CA ASN A 10 -18.77 15.03 7.55
C ASN A 10 -17.82 14.80 8.74
N GLU A 11 -17.51 13.54 9.05
CA GLU A 11 -16.67 13.08 10.16
C GLU A 11 -15.21 12.86 9.72
N VAL A 12 -14.56 13.95 9.25
CA VAL A 12 -13.19 13.88 8.68
C VAL A 12 -12.17 13.33 9.68
N HIS A 13 -12.32 13.60 10.97
CA HIS A 13 -11.42 13.09 12.00
C HIS A 13 -11.38 11.56 12.05
N ARG A 14 -12.53 10.90 11.86
CA ARG A 14 -12.63 9.42 11.86
C ARG A 14 -11.83 8.78 10.74
N ILE A 15 -11.67 9.46 9.60
CA ILE A 15 -10.86 8.96 8.47
C ILE A 15 -9.42 8.70 8.92
N SER A 16 -8.81 9.63 9.64
CA SER A 16 -7.43 9.47 10.14
C SER A 16 -7.31 8.35 11.19
N LEU A 17 -8.31 8.20 12.04
CA LEU A 17 -8.36 7.08 13.01
C LEU A 17 -8.48 5.73 12.31
N GLY A 18 -9.34 5.63 11.29
CA GLY A 18 -9.50 4.42 10.49
C GLY A 18 -8.22 4.01 9.78
N ILE A 19 -7.53 4.96 9.13
CA ILE A 19 -6.24 4.69 8.47
C ILE A 19 -5.19 4.20 9.48
N ARG A 20 -5.07 4.86 10.64
CA ARG A 20 -4.13 4.43 11.69
C ARG A 20 -4.46 3.04 12.23
N SER A 21 -5.75 2.71 12.39
CA SER A 21 -6.18 1.38 12.82
C SER A 21 -5.87 0.32 11.75
N ALA A 22 -6.11 0.63 10.48
CA ALA A 22 -5.77 -0.25 9.37
C ALA A 22 -4.26 -0.54 9.30
N ILE A 23 -3.41 0.50 9.49
CA ILE A 23 -1.95 0.33 9.54
C ILE A 23 -1.55 -0.57 10.72
N LYS A 24 -2.14 -0.42 11.92
CA LYS A 24 -1.85 -1.29 13.07
C LYS A 24 -2.20 -2.75 12.79
N ILE A 25 -3.38 -3.00 12.23
CA ILE A 25 -3.82 -4.36 11.86
C ILE A 25 -2.88 -4.95 10.81
N MET A 26 -2.50 -4.18 9.80
CA MET A 26 -1.55 -4.58 8.77
C MET A 26 -0.19 -4.95 9.35
N LEU A 27 0.34 -4.16 10.31
CA LEU A 27 1.61 -4.47 10.97
C LEU A 27 1.55 -5.76 11.79
N ILE A 28 0.44 -6.02 12.48
CA ILE A 28 0.23 -7.28 13.21
C ILE A 28 0.21 -8.45 12.23
N TYR A 29 -0.52 -8.32 11.13
CA TYR A 29 -0.56 -9.34 10.06
C TYR A 29 0.82 -9.57 9.44
N PHE A 30 1.57 -8.50 9.18
CA PHE A 30 2.94 -8.59 8.68
C PHE A 30 3.85 -9.40 9.63
N LEU A 31 3.81 -9.10 10.94
CA LEU A 31 4.60 -9.84 11.91
C LEU A 31 4.24 -11.34 11.93
N PHE A 32 2.95 -11.65 11.80
CA PHE A 32 2.49 -13.03 11.70
C PHE A 32 3.02 -13.72 10.43
N THR A 33 2.93 -13.07 9.26
CA THR A 33 3.44 -13.63 8.01
C THR A 33 4.97 -13.76 8.02
N LEU A 34 5.68 -12.83 8.66
CA LEU A 34 7.13 -12.87 8.80
C LEU A 34 7.58 -14.15 9.54
N VAL A 35 6.92 -14.45 10.67
CA VAL A 35 7.24 -15.64 11.50
C VAL A 35 6.98 -16.94 10.74
N ILE A 36 6.02 -16.96 9.82
CA ILE A 36 5.71 -18.16 9.02
C ILE A 36 6.60 -18.25 7.78
N ILE A 37 6.69 -17.17 7.01
CA ILE A 37 7.32 -17.21 5.68
C ILE A 37 8.84 -17.34 5.79
N LEU A 38 9.49 -16.64 6.73
CA LEU A 38 10.95 -16.71 6.81
C LEU A 38 11.50 -18.12 7.00
N PRO A 39 11.00 -18.92 7.98
CA PRO A 39 11.53 -20.26 8.19
C PRO A 39 10.94 -21.31 7.25
N PHE A 40 9.72 -21.15 6.77
CA PHE A 40 8.98 -22.17 6.06
C PHE A 40 8.85 -21.93 4.54
N ALA A 41 9.48 -20.89 3.97
CA ALA A 41 9.35 -20.57 2.55
C ALA A 41 9.65 -21.76 1.62
N ASP A 42 10.74 -22.49 1.88
CA ASP A 42 11.13 -23.65 1.06
C ASP A 42 10.07 -24.76 1.11
N TYR A 43 9.54 -25.06 2.30
CA TYR A 43 8.47 -26.06 2.47
C TYR A 43 7.16 -25.63 1.81
N LEU A 44 6.83 -24.34 1.88
CA LEU A 44 5.64 -23.80 1.22
C LEU A 44 5.75 -23.91 -0.30
N MET A 45 6.95 -23.72 -0.87
CA MET A 45 7.16 -23.86 -2.31
C MET A 45 7.03 -25.32 -2.77
N GLN A 46 7.43 -26.31 -1.96
CA GLN A 46 7.27 -27.73 -2.27
C GLN A 46 5.81 -28.20 -2.40
N ILE A 47 4.84 -27.40 -1.97
CA ILE A 47 3.41 -27.67 -2.20
C ILE A 47 3.04 -27.45 -3.67
N PHE A 48 3.77 -26.58 -4.37
CA PHE A 48 3.46 -26.14 -5.74
C PHE A 48 4.45 -26.68 -6.78
N VAL A 49 5.66 -27.04 -6.36
CA VAL A 49 6.77 -27.46 -7.23
C VAL A 49 7.26 -28.84 -6.77
N ASP A 50 7.61 -29.69 -7.73
CA ASP A 50 8.15 -31.01 -7.42
C ASP A 50 9.42 -30.89 -6.55
N PRO A 51 9.55 -31.69 -5.45
CA PRO A 51 10.70 -31.60 -4.57
C PRO A 51 12.06 -31.90 -5.25
N SER A 52 12.06 -32.48 -6.43
CA SER A 52 13.28 -32.72 -7.24
C SER A 52 13.85 -31.42 -7.84
N GLU A 53 13.01 -30.41 -8.04
CA GLU A 53 13.36 -29.11 -8.67
C GLU A 53 13.90 -28.11 -7.62
N THR A 54 15.03 -28.48 -7.01
CA THR A 54 15.60 -27.74 -5.87
C THR A 54 15.99 -26.29 -6.20
N GLU A 55 16.42 -26.00 -7.43
CA GLU A 55 16.79 -24.66 -7.89
C GLU A 55 15.56 -23.75 -7.98
N ILE A 56 14.47 -24.26 -8.56
CA ILE A 56 13.20 -23.52 -8.69
C ILE A 56 12.62 -23.22 -7.30
N ILE A 57 12.69 -24.20 -6.38
CA ILE A 57 12.22 -24.02 -5.00
C ILE A 57 13.03 -22.93 -4.29
N ALA A 58 14.37 -22.95 -4.43
CA ALA A 58 15.24 -21.95 -3.81
C ALA A 58 14.96 -20.54 -4.33
N ASP A 59 14.80 -20.38 -5.63
CA ASP A 59 14.48 -19.10 -6.26
C ASP A 59 13.09 -18.57 -5.84
N ALA A 60 12.09 -19.44 -5.85
CA ALA A 60 10.74 -19.08 -5.42
C ALA A 60 10.69 -18.71 -3.92
N ALA A 61 11.41 -19.45 -3.07
CA ALA A 61 11.52 -19.14 -1.66
C ALA A 61 12.26 -17.80 -1.42
N LEU A 62 13.31 -17.54 -2.18
CA LEU A 62 14.03 -16.25 -2.14
C LEU A 62 13.10 -15.08 -2.52
N PHE A 63 12.36 -15.22 -3.62
CA PHE A 63 11.36 -14.23 -4.04
C PHE A 63 10.33 -13.97 -2.94
N MET A 64 9.77 -15.05 -2.35
CA MET A 64 8.77 -14.95 -1.29
C MET A 64 9.33 -14.25 -0.04
N ARG A 65 10.56 -14.55 0.37
CA ARG A 65 11.22 -13.92 1.52
C ARG A 65 11.44 -12.43 1.27
N ILE A 66 11.97 -12.05 0.09
CA ILE A 66 12.18 -10.64 -0.29
C ILE A 66 10.84 -9.91 -0.31
N ALA A 67 9.84 -10.42 -1.00
CA ALA A 67 8.51 -9.80 -1.05
C ALA A 67 7.91 -9.61 0.35
N ASN A 68 8.05 -10.61 1.23
CA ASN A 68 7.55 -10.54 2.60
C ASN A 68 8.18 -9.38 3.41
N TYR A 69 9.48 -9.14 3.28
CA TYR A 69 10.13 -7.99 3.95
C TYR A 69 9.52 -6.65 3.54
N PHE A 70 9.01 -6.53 2.32
CA PHE A 70 8.41 -5.30 1.80
C PHE A 70 6.87 -5.25 1.95
N TYR A 71 6.23 -6.25 2.57
CA TYR A 71 4.78 -6.23 2.82
C TYR A 71 4.28 -5.01 3.61
N PRO A 72 5.03 -4.40 4.56
CA PRO A 72 4.61 -3.14 5.16
C PRO A 72 4.43 -2.00 4.15
N VAL A 73 5.30 -1.92 3.14
CA VAL A 73 5.22 -0.94 2.06
C VAL A 73 3.97 -1.21 1.22
N LEU A 74 3.77 -2.46 0.79
CA LEU A 74 2.55 -2.88 0.08
C LEU A 74 1.28 -2.59 0.90
N GLY A 75 1.32 -2.81 2.20
CA GLY A 75 0.20 -2.55 3.09
C GLY A 75 -0.15 -1.06 3.18
N ILE A 76 0.84 -0.18 3.29
CA ILE A 76 0.65 1.28 3.28
C ILE A 76 0.06 1.70 1.93
N LEU A 77 0.66 1.28 0.83
CA LEU A 77 0.19 1.51 -0.53
C LEU A 77 -1.30 1.16 -0.68
N THR A 78 -1.68 -0.03 -0.27
CA THR A 78 -3.03 -0.56 -0.42
C THR A 78 -4.03 0.24 0.41
N ILE A 79 -3.70 0.52 1.68
CA ILE A 79 -4.54 1.31 2.60
C ILE A 79 -4.74 2.72 2.04
N LEU A 80 -3.68 3.39 1.61
CA LEU A 80 -3.77 4.76 1.09
C LEU A 80 -4.52 4.81 -0.24
N ARG A 81 -4.23 3.89 -1.16
CA ARG A 81 -4.90 3.80 -2.47
C ARG A 81 -6.41 3.66 -2.32
N TYR A 82 -6.87 2.69 -1.54
CA TYR A 82 -8.30 2.48 -1.33
C TYR A 82 -8.94 3.57 -0.47
N SER A 83 -8.21 4.20 0.45
CA SER A 83 -8.70 5.36 1.18
C SER A 83 -8.94 6.56 0.27
N ILE A 84 -7.98 6.91 -0.58
CA ILE A 84 -8.10 8.00 -1.56
C ILE A 84 -9.23 7.73 -2.55
N GLN A 85 -9.35 6.49 -3.02
CA GLN A 85 -10.45 6.07 -3.90
C GLN A 85 -11.80 6.19 -3.18
N GLY A 86 -11.90 5.75 -1.93
CA GLY A 86 -13.11 5.86 -1.11
C GLY A 86 -13.51 7.29 -0.78
N LEU A 87 -12.58 8.24 -0.81
CA LEU A 87 -12.83 9.68 -0.69
C LEU A 87 -13.32 10.34 -1.99
N GLY A 88 -13.44 9.57 -3.10
CA GLY A 88 -13.89 10.04 -4.41
C GLY A 88 -12.78 10.52 -5.35
N TYR A 89 -11.51 10.38 -4.98
CA TYR A 89 -10.37 10.82 -5.78
C TYR A 89 -9.73 9.67 -6.57
N SER A 90 -10.55 8.94 -7.34
CA SER A 90 -10.12 7.75 -8.11
C SER A 90 -8.97 8.04 -9.08
N ASN A 91 -8.89 9.25 -9.64
CA ASN A 91 -7.82 9.64 -10.56
C ASN A 91 -6.44 9.58 -9.89
N LEU A 92 -6.32 9.98 -8.61
CA LEU A 92 -5.07 9.88 -7.86
C LEU A 92 -4.68 8.41 -7.62
N SER A 93 -5.67 7.56 -7.34
CA SER A 93 -5.47 6.12 -7.22
C SER A 93 -4.95 5.50 -8.54
N MET A 94 -5.50 5.91 -9.68
CA MET A 94 -5.02 5.47 -11.00
C MET A 94 -3.58 5.91 -11.29
N LEU A 95 -3.24 7.16 -10.97
CA LEU A 95 -1.87 7.69 -11.17
C LEU A 95 -0.83 6.89 -10.38
N SER A 96 -1.16 6.39 -9.19
CA SER A 96 -0.24 5.52 -8.44
C SER A 96 0.04 4.20 -9.18
N GLY A 97 -0.95 3.64 -9.86
CA GLY A 97 -0.76 2.46 -10.72
C GLY A 97 0.15 2.72 -11.92
N VAL A 98 0.05 3.92 -12.52
CA VAL A 98 0.99 4.34 -13.58
C VAL A 98 2.41 4.46 -13.04
N ALA A 99 2.60 5.02 -11.84
CA ALA A 99 3.91 5.12 -11.20
C ALA A 99 4.51 3.72 -10.94
N GLU A 100 3.71 2.74 -10.49
CA GLU A 100 4.16 1.36 -10.34
C GLU A 100 4.59 0.75 -11.67
N MET A 101 3.81 0.96 -12.74
CA MET A 101 4.13 0.44 -14.06
C MET A 101 5.47 0.99 -14.56
N ILE A 102 5.69 2.31 -14.44
CA ILE A 102 6.94 2.95 -14.84
C ILE A 102 8.12 2.39 -14.02
N ALA A 103 7.94 2.22 -12.71
CA ALA A 103 8.96 1.67 -11.83
C ALA A 103 9.32 0.22 -12.22
N ARG A 104 8.33 -0.64 -12.50
CA ARG A 104 8.56 -2.02 -12.96
C ARG A 104 9.29 -2.06 -14.30
N CYS A 105 8.92 -1.20 -15.24
CA CYS A 105 9.65 -1.07 -16.52
C CYS A 105 11.12 -0.67 -16.26
N GLY A 106 11.36 0.30 -15.40
CA GLY A 106 12.72 0.72 -15.04
C GLY A 106 13.54 -0.42 -14.42
N VAL A 107 12.97 -1.16 -13.47
CA VAL A 107 13.63 -2.32 -12.87
C VAL A 107 13.94 -3.38 -13.92
N SER A 108 13.01 -3.69 -14.83
CA SER A 108 13.18 -4.70 -15.87
C SER A 108 14.28 -4.32 -16.84
N ILE A 109 14.44 -3.04 -17.17
CA ILE A 109 15.44 -2.55 -18.15
C ILE A 109 16.82 -2.43 -17.53
N TRP A 110 16.94 -1.98 -16.28
CA TRP A 110 18.23 -1.65 -15.66
C TRP A 110 18.66 -2.64 -14.59
N LEU A 111 17.77 -3.07 -13.73
CA LEU A 111 18.11 -3.87 -12.55
C LEU A 111 18.21 -5.37 -12.89
N VAL A 112 17.31 -5.87 -13.72
CA VAL A 112 17.32 -7.29 -14.11
C VAL A 112 18.57 -7.66 -14.92
N PRO A 113 19.03 -6.88 -15.90
CA PRO A 113 20.28 -7.19 -16.60
C PRO A 113 21.52 -7.14 -15.70
N ALA A 114 21.50 -6.30 -14.64
CA ALA A 114 22.62 -6.14 -13.71
C ALA A 114 22.68 -7.20 -12.61
N LEU A 115 21.52 -7.62 -12.08
CA LEU A 115 21.40 -8.48 -10.89
C LEU A 115 20.77 -9.85 -11.18
N GLY A 116 20.35 -10.12 -12.43
CA GLY A 116 19.67 -11.36 -12.79
C GLY A 116 18.37 -11.55 -12.01
N PHE A 117 18.18 -12.75 -11.44
CA PHE A 117 16.96 -13.10 -10.70
C PHE A 117 16.69 -12.19 -9.48
N LEU A 118 17.73 -11.74 -8.79
CA LEU A 118 17.59 -10.74 -7.72
C LEU A 118 16.92 -9.46 -8.20
N GLY A 119 17.24 -8.99 -9.41
CA GLY A 119 16.58 -7.85 -10.03
C GLY A 119 15.08 -8.07 -10.20
N VAL A 120 14.67 -9.28 -10.57
CA VAL A 120 13.25 -9.65 -10.66
C VAL A 120 12.59 -9.57 -9.28
N CYS A 121 13.25 -10.10 -8.23
CA CYS A 121 12.74 -10.07 -6.86
C CYS A 121 12.47 -8.65 -6.32
N TYR A 122 13.24 -7.66 -6.79
CA TYR A 122 13.06 -6.26 -6.39
C TYR A 122 12.05 -5.49 -7.25
N GLY A 123 11.50 -6.10 -8.31
CA GLY A 123 10.54 -5.45 -9.20
C GLY A 123 9.32 -4.90 -8.49
N ASP A 124 8.68 -5.72 -7.68
CA ASP A 124 7.51 -5.34 -6.89
C ASP A 124 7.86 -4.38 -5.74
N PRO A 125 8.86 -4.64 -4.88
CA PRO A 125 9.27 -3.72 -3.84
C PRO A 125 9.54 -2.29 -4.33
N VAL A 126 10.29 -2.13 -5.42
CA VAL A 126 10.60 -0.82 -5.99
C VAL A 126 9.33 -0.13 -6.50
N ALA A 127 8.45 -0.87 -7.15
CA ALA A 127 7.18 -0.34 -7.62
C ALA A 127 6.29 0.16 -6.47
N TRP A 128 6.20 -0.59 -5.38
CA TRP A 128 5.44 -0.20 -4.19
C TRP A 128 6.01 1.06 -3.51
N ILE A 129 7.35 1.14 -3.38
CA ILE A 129 8.01 2.33 -2.84
C ILE A 129 7.72 3.56 -3.72
N CYS A 130 7.84 3.45 -5.04
CA CYS A 130 7.55 4.54 -5.95
C CYS A 130 6.10 5.02 -5.86
N ALA A 131 5.15 4.10 -5.74
CA ALA A 131 3.75 4.46 -5.56
C ALA A 131 3.47 5.11 -4.20
N ASP A 132 4.10 4.65 -3.11
CA ASP A 132 3.96 5.24 -1.78
C ASP A 132 4.56 6.65 -1.72
N LEU A 133 5.68 6.90 -2.39
CA LEU A 133 6.27 8.25 -2.52
C LEU A 133 5.29 9.25 -3.17
N PHE A 134 4.38 8.78 -4.01
CA PHE A 134 3.30 9.59 -4.58
C PHE A 134 2.06 9.64 -3.67
N LEU A 135 1.61 8.51 -3.13
CA LEU A 135 0.35 8.42 -2.40
C LEU A 135 0.41 9.05 -1.01
N ILE A 136 1.54 8.97 -0.30
CA ILE A 136 1.67 9.55 1.04
C ILE A 136 1.48 11.08 1.01
N PRO A 137 2.21 11.85 0.18
CA PRO A 137 1.97 13.28 0.05
C PRO A 137 0.55 13.60 -0.43
N ALA A 138 0.04 12.85 -1.41
CA ALA A 138 -1.32 13.04 -1.93
C ALA A 138 -2.37 12.89 -0.82
N MET A 139 -2.25 11.87 0.03
CA MET A 139 -3.16 11.65 1.14
C MET A 139 -3.07 12.74 2.21
N ILE A 140 -1.86 13.21 2.54
CA ILE A 140 -1.65 14.30 3.50
C ILE A 140 -2.32 15.59 3.00
N MET A 141 -2.08 15.96 1.75
CA MET A 141 -2.67 17.15 1.13
C MET A 141 -4.20 17.06 1.07
N LEU A 142 -4.71 15.90 0.68
CA LEU A 142 -6.14 15.64 0.61
C LEU A 142 -6.81 15.74 1.99
N TYR A 143 -6.22 15.13 3.00
CA TYR A 143 -6.72 15.19 4.37
C TYR A 143 -6.74 16.63 4.92
N GLN A 144 -5.69 17.43 4.66
CA GLN A 144 -5.64 18.84 5.05
C GLN A 144 -6.73 19.67 4.34
N HIS A 145 -6.96 19.41 3.04
CA HIS A 145 -8.01 20.05 2.27
C HIS A 145 -9.40 19.75 2.85
N LEU A 146 -9.68 18.48 3.12
CA LEU A 146 -10.95 18.04 3.69
C LEU A 146 -11.18 18.64 5.10
N LYS A 147 -10.14 18.70 5.93
CA LYS A 147 -10.22 19.31 7.26
C LYS A 147 -10.55 20.79 7.19
N LYS A 148 -9.92 21.54 6.29
CA LYS A 148 -10.22 22.98 6.07
C LYS A 148 -11.65 23.19 5.60
N ARG A 149 -12.12 22.39 4.64
CA ARG A 149 -13.50 22.44 4.13
C ARG A 149 -14.51 22.17 5.23
N ASN A 150 -14.28 21.15 6.06
CA ASN A 150 -15.17 20.82 7.18
C ASN A 150 -15.24 21.97 8.20
N ALA A 151 -14.11 22.54 8.60
CA ALA A 151 -14.07 23.68 9.52
C ALA A 151 -14.83 24.91 8.98
N TYR A 152 -14.73 25.16 7.68
CA TYR A 152 -15.48 26.24 7.03
C TYR A 152 -16.99 26.02 7.08
N MET A 153 -17.46 24.81 6.80
CA MET A 153 -18.88 24.43 6.82
C MET A 153 -19.48 24.55 8.22
N LEU A 154 -18.76 24.10 9.25
CA LEU A 154 -19.18 24.22 10.66
C LEU A 154 -19.30 25.70 11.10
N ASN A 155 -18.38 26.54 10.67
CA ASN A 155 -18.43 27.96 10.99
C ASN A 155 -19.60 28.69 10.32
N GLN A 156 -19.99 28.29 9.11
CA GLN A 156 -21.17 28.84 8.44
C GLN A 156 -22.48 28.38 9.11
N SER A 157 -22.60 27.10 9.45
CA SER A 157 -23.80 26.59 10.14
C SER A 157 -24.00 27.21 11.52
N GLY A 158 -22.91 27.45 12.28
CA GLY A 158 -22.97 28.18 13.55
C GLY A 158 -23.48 29.63 13.43
N LYS A 159 -23.09 30.35 12.36
CA LYS A 159 -23.57 31.71 12.08
C LYS A 159 -25.05 31.75 11.70
N LEU A 160 -25.57 30.76 11.02
CA LEU A 160 -26.99 30.68 10.63
C LEU A 160 -27.90 30.34 11.82
N GLN A 161 -27.39 29.71 12.88
CA GLN A 161 -28.14 29.41 14.10
C GLN A 161 -28.13 30.55 15.12
N SER A 162 -27.22 31.51 14.98
CA SER A 162 -27.09 32.68 15.88
C SER A 162 -27.88 33.91 15.41
N ASN A 163 -28.48 33.88 14.23
CA ASN A 163 -29.39 34.88 13.68
C ASN A 163 -30.84 34.39 13.69
#